data_a50e3aa7a73169fc44b85af998371284
#
_entry.id   a50e3aa7a73169fc44b85af998371284
#
_cell.length_a   1.000
_cell.length_b   1.000
_cell.length_c   1.000
_cell.angle_alpha   90.00
_cell.angle_beta   90.00
_cell.angle_gamma   90.00
#
_symmetry.space_group_name_H-M   'P 1'
#
loop_
_entity.id
_entity.type
_entity.pdbx_description
1 polymer ?
#
loop_
_entity_poly.entity_id
_entity_poly.type
_entity_poly.pdbx_seq_one_letter_code
_entity_poly.pdbx_strand_id
1 'polypeptide(L)'
;MGSAGAALVVERVVKRFGIRTLIDTGGVTFAPGELHLLVGDNGTGKTTLLKILSGLETADVVSYSLNGHVFSGGRYPDAMRREIVYVHQHPYLFSTSVAANIAYGLAQRAITGTVRDAAVVEAMQWAGLDALKDVAPKRLSGGEKQRVALARALVLKAPVMLIDEPTANLDTKSRIQIKALLETLRAEGRIVIIATHDPEMTKLPGATVWNLAHGHVARREK
;
A
#
# COMPACT_ATOMS: atom_id res chain seq x y z
N MET A 1 -6.96 -21.90 12.84
CA MET A 1 -8.09 -21.02 12.48
C MET A 1 -7.53 -19.62 12.43
N GLY A 2 -7.23 -19.10 11.21
CA GLY A 2 -6.80 -17.72 11.04
C GLY A 2 -7.99 -16.81 11.37
N SER A 3 -7.83 -15.88 12.29
CA SER A 3 -8.83 -14.82 12.50
C SER A 3 -8.91 -14.06 11.16
N ALA A 4 -10.08 -14.08 10.51
CA ALA A 4 -10.33 -13.20 9.40
C ALA A 4 -10.06 -11.78 9.90
N GLY A 5 -9.04 -11.10 9.35
CA GLY A 5 -8.71 -9.73 9.72
C GLY A 5 -9.95 -8.86 9.57
N ALA A 6 -10.11 -7.88 10.47
CA ALA A 6 -11.23 -6.96 10.34
C ALA A 6 -11.05 -6.08 9.10
N ALA A 7 -12.15 -5.76 8.43
CA ALA A 7 -12.15 -4.87 7.28
C ALA A 7 -11.67 -3.45 7.65
N LEU A 8 -11.10 -2.73 6.70
CA LEU A 8 -10.92 -1.29 6.81
C LEU A 8 -12.22 -0.60 6.37
N VAL A 9 -12.90 0.03 7.30
CA VAL A 9 -14.17 0.73 7.06
C VAL A 9 -13.93 2.22 7.07
N VAL A 10 -14.17 2.87 5.95
CA VAL A 10 -14.09 4.34 5.79
C VAL A 10 -15.49 4.91 5.93
N GLU A 11 -15.78 5.52 7.09
CA GLU A 11 -17.08 6.12 7.37
C GLU A 11 -17.22 7.49 6.67
N ARG A 12 -16.14 8.31 6.73
CA ARG A 12 -16.15 9.64 6.10
C ARG A 12 -14.74 10.16 5.85
N VAL A 13 -14.50 10.70 4.66
CA VAL A 13 -13.30 11.48 4.33
C VAL A 13 -13.72 12.70 3.51
N VAL A 14 -13.35 13.90 3.97
CA VAL A 14 -13.48 15.15 3.22
C VAL A 14 -12.11 15.81 3.13
N LYS A 15 -11.68 16.13 1.92
CA LYS A 15 -10.43 16.88 1.67
C LYS A 15 -10.71 18.03 0.71
N ARG A 16 -10.34 19.23 1.13
CA ARG A 16 -10.44 20.46 0.33
C ARG A 16 -9.06 21.06 0.08
N PHE A 17 -8.93 21.74 -1.04
CA PHE A 17 -7.83 22.63 -1.36
C PHE A 17 -8.42 24.00 -1.73
N GLY A 18 -8.36 24.94 -0.80
CA GLY A 18 -9.09 26.21 -0.92
C GLY A 18 -10.59 25.95 -1.04
N ILE A 19 -11.24 26.47 -2.07
CA ILE A 19 -12.68 26.32 -2.34
C ILE A 19 -13.04 24.98 -3.03
N ARG A 20 -12.04 24.26 -3.56
CA ARG A 20 -12.25 23.01 -4.29
C ARG A 20 -12.31 21.82 -3.34
N THR A 21 -13.43 21.12 -3.33
CA THR A 21 -13.52 19.80 -2.71
C THR A 21 -12.90 18.76 -3.65
N LEU A 22 -11.81 18.11 -3.19
CA LEU A 22 -11.13 17.04 -3.95
C LEU A 22 -11.74 15.68 -3.62
N ILE A 23 -12.03 15.42 -2.34
CA ILE A 23 -12.61 14.16 -1.86
C ILE A 23 -13.77 14.51 -0.93
N ASP A 24 -14.87 13.83 -1.10
CA ASP A 24 -16.02 13.82 -0.21
C ASP A 24 -16.69 12.44 -0.33
N THR A 25 -16.21 11.49 0.44
CA THR A 25 -16.60 10.09 0.33
C THR A 25 -16.81 9.45 1.69
N GLY A 26 -17.57 8.34 1.72
CA GLY A 26 -17.79 7.52 2.91
C GLY A 26 -18.60 6.28 2.59
N GLY A 27 -18.78 5.43 3.60
CA GLY A 27 -19.50 4.16 3.45
C GLY A 27 -18.73 3.13 2.61
N VAL A 28 -17.37 3.21 2.59
CA VAL A 28 -16.53 2.31 1.80
C VAL A 28 -15.90 1.28 2.73
N THR A 29 -16.01 0.00 2.37
CA THR A 29 -15.44 -1.12 3.14
C THR A 29 -14.48 -1.91 2.27
N PHE A 30 -13.23 -2.03 2.73
CA PHE A 30 -12.20 -2.84 2.10
C PHE A 30 -12.02 -4.13 2.90
N ALA A 31 -12.39 -5.26 2.29
CA ALA A 31 -12.35 -6.57 2.93
C ALA A 31 -10.94 -7.18 2.89
N PRO A 32 -10.55 -7.97 3.90
CA PRO A 32 -9.29 -8.72 3.89
C PRO A 32 -9.30 -9.83 2.84
N GLY A 33 -8.11 -10.15 2.31
CA GLY A 33 -7.95 -11.17 1.29
C GLY A 33 -8.42 -10.74 -0.11
N GLU A 34 -8.63 -9.43 -0.32
CA GLU A 34 -9.00 -8.87 -1.61
C GLU A 34 -7.96 -7.86 -2.11
N LEU A 35 -7.82 -7.78 -3.44
CA LEU A 35 -7.18 -6.67 -4.11
C LEU A 35 -8.23 -5.61 -4.43
N HIS A 36 -8.11 -4.44 -3.83
CA HIS A 36 -8.98 -3.30 -4.09
C HIS A 36 -8.27 -2.33 -5.01
N LEU A 37 -8.78 -2.15 -6.23
CA LEU A 37 -8.22 -1.25 -7.22
C LEU A 37 -8.97 0.07 -7.20
N LEU A 38 -8.32 1.13 -6.75
CA LEU A 38 -8.85 2.48 -6.77
C LEU A 38 -8.47 3.13 -8.11
N VAL A 39 -9.44 3.21 -9.01
CA VAL A 39 -9.27 3.78 -10.36
C VAL A 39 -9.93 5.15 -10.47
N GLY A 40 -9.58 5.90 -11.51
CA GLY A 40 -10.10 7.24 -11.81
C GLY A 40 -9.06 8.05 -12.55
N ASP A 41 -9.47 9.17 -13.12
CA ASP A 41 -8.59 10.05 -13.88
C ASP A 41 -7.45 10.63 -13.03
N ASN A 42 -6.44 11.18 -13.70
CA ASN A 42 -5.36 11.87 -13.00
C ASN A 42 -5.91 13.10 -12.27
N GLY A 43 -5.44 13.31 -11.03
CA GLY A 43 -5.88 14.45 -10.22
C GLY A 43 -7.25 14.27 -9.53
N THR A 44 -7.89 13.09 -9.59
CA THR A 44 -9.14 12.82 -8.87
C THR A 44 -8.97 12.65 -7.36
N GLY A 45 -7.74 12.45 -6.87
CA GLY A 45 -7.46 12.33 -5.44
C GLY A 45 -7.10 10.93 -4.95
N LYS A 46 -6.84 9.95 -5.84
CA LYS A 46 -6.45 8.57 -5.47
C LYS A 46 -5.27 8.54 -4.49
N THR A 47 -4.14 9.13 -4.89
CA THR A 47 -2.95 9.26 -4.05
C THR A 47 -3.24 9.99 -2.74
N THR A 48 -4.04 11.06 -2.79
CA THR A 48 -4.42 11.85 -1.61
C THR A 48 -5.24 11.01 -0.63
N LEU A 49 -6.19 10.21 -1.12
CA LEU A 49 -6.98 9.31 -0.27
C LEU A 49 -6.09 8.27 0.41
N LEU A 50 -5.19 7.61 -0.33
CA LEU A 50 -4.26 6.66 0.26
C LEU A 50 -3.35 7.31 1.32
N LYS A 51 -2.85 8.52 1.08
CA LYS A 51 -2.04 9.27 2.04
C LYS A 51 -2.83 9.66 3.29
N ILE A 52 -4.11 10.04 3.16
CA ILE A 52 -4.99 10.32 4.32
C ILE A 52 -5.16 9.06 5.16
N LEU A 53 -5.49 7.92 4.55
CA LEU A 53 -5.67 6.65 5.25
C LEU A 53 -4.39 6.15 5.94
N SER A 54 -3.21 6.53 5.45
CA SER A 54 -1.91 6.20 6.06
C SER A 54 -1.39 7.26 7.03
N GLY A 55 -2.12 8.36 7.23
CA GLY A 55 -1.71 9.46 8.11
C GLY A 55 -0.55 10.32 7.57
N LEU A 56 -0.28 10.26 6.27
CA LEU A 56 0.73 11.06 5.57
C LEU A 56 0.17 12.38 5.03
N GLU A 57 -1.14 12.53 5.01
CA GLU A 57 -1.85 13.73 4.58
C GLU A 57 -3.01 14.00 5.54
N THR A 58 -3.27 15.26 5.82
CA THR A 58 -4.42 15.68 6.65
C THR A 58 -5.68 15.78 5.81
N ALA A 59 -6.84 15.62 6.45
CA ALA A 59 -8.14 15.85 5.85
C ALA A 59 -8.95 16.84 6.69
N ASP A 60 -9.94 17.52 6.08
CA ASP A 60 -10.87 18.41 6.78
C ASP A 60 -11.82 17.61 7.69
N VAL A 61 -12.24 16.43 7.21
CA VAL A 61 -12.98 15.44 7.98
C VAL A 61 -12.38 14.08 7.67
N VAL A 62 -12.16 13.27 8.68
CA VAL A 62 -11.72 11.88 8.51
C VAL A 62 -12.26 11.02 9.63
N SER A 63 -12.90 9.91 9.26
CA SER A 63 -13.33 8.85 10.16
C SER A 63 -13.21 7.51 9.44
N TYR A 64 -12.45 6.59 10.02
CA TYR A 64 -12.37 5.20 9.58
C TYR A 64 -11.96 4.28 10.73
N SER A 65 -12.23 3.00 10.58
CA SER A 65 -11.92 1.98 11.58
C SER A 65 -11.22 0.77 10.99
N LEU A 66 -10.32 0.18 11.76
CA LEU A 66 -9.58 -1.05 11.45
C LEU A 66 -9.28 -1.81 12.73
N ASN A 67 -9.56 -3.11 12.79
CA ASN A 67 -9.24 -3.99 13.94
C ASN A 67 -9.73 -3.42 15.29
N GLY A 68 -10.90 -2.76 15.31
CA GLY A 68 -11.44 -2.13 16.53
C GLY A 68 -10.81 -0.77 16.89
N HIS A 69 -9.79 -0.32 16.17
CA HIS A 69 -9.23 1.03 16.29
C HIS A 69 -10.02 1.99 15.43
N VAL A 70 -10.54 3.05 16.02
CA VAL A 70 -11.24 4.13 15.31
C VAL A 70 -10.34 5.34 15.22
N PHE A 71 -10.24 5.93 14.05
CA PHE A 71 -9.60 7.21 13.82
C PHE A 71 -10.62 8.23 13.29
N SER A 72 -10.81 9.31 14.03
CA SER A 72 -11.77 10.38 13.70
C SER A 72 -11.12 11.77 13.77
N GLY A 73 -9.99 11.94 13.09
CA GLY A 73 -9.23 13.19 13.04
C GLY A 73 -8.23 13.38 14.19
N GLY A 74 -7.55 14.51 14.18
CA GLY A 74 -6.50 14.80 15.14
C GLY A 74 -5.16 14.13 14.81
N ARG A 75 -4.37 13.82 15.86
CA ARG A 75 -3.08 13.14 15.69
C ARG A 75 -3.30 11.70 15.24
N TYR A 76 -2.61 11.28 14.18
CA TYR A 76 -2.68 9.91 13.66
C TYR A 76 -2.15 8.91 14.72
N PRO A 77 -2.95 7.90 15.12
CA PRO A 77 -2.60 7.01 16.22
C PRO A 77 -1.41 6.10 15.88
N ASP A 78 -0.54 5.85 16.87
CA ASP A 78 0.60 4.93 16.68
C ASP A 78 0.14 3.48 16.41
N ALA A 79 -1.03 3.07 16.90
CA ALA A 79 -1.65 1.80 16.56
C ALA A 79 -1.88 1.69 15.05
N MET A 80 -2.49 2.70 14.43
CA MET A 80 -2.73 2.73 12.97
C MET A 80 -1.44 2.72 12.15
N ARG A 81 -0.34 3.34 12.65
CA ARG A 81 0.98 3.30 11.98
C ARG A 81 1.58 1.90 11.90
N ARG A 82 1.14 0.99 12.76
CA ARG A 82 1.55 -0.42 12.74
C ARG A 82 0.66 -1.25 11.83
N GLU A 83 -0.58 -0.84 11.65
CA GLU A 83 -1.60 -1.55 10.89
C GLU A 83 -1.60 -1.20 9.40
N ILE A 84 -1.22 0.04 9.04
CA ILE A 84 -1.31 0.55 7.67
C ILE A 84 0.08 0.96 7.19
N VAL A 85 0.49 0.42 6.03
CA VAL A 85 1.74 0.78 5.35
C VAL A 85 1.43 1.34 3.98
N TYR A 86 2.11 2.44 3.63
CA TYR A 86 1.98 3.08 2.33
C TYR A 86 3.25 2.87 1.48
N VAL A 87 3.07 2.46 0.23
CA VAL A 87 4.12 2.30 -0.77
C VAL A 87 3.94 3.36 -1.85
N HIS A 88 4.94 4.23 -1.98
CA HIS A 88 4.93 5.33 -2.95
C HIS A 88 5.11 4.86 -4.39
N GLN A 89 4.56 5.59 -5.34
CA GLN A 89 4.76 5.42 -6.79
C GLN A 89 6.25 5.49 -7.17
N HIS A 90 6.98 6.46 -6.60
CA HIS A 90 8.43 6.61 -6.76
C HIS A 90 9.09 6.36 -5.41
N PRO A 91 9.45 5.11 -5.08
CA PRO A 91 9.96 4.80 -3.76
C PRO A 91 11.32 5.41 -3.54
N TYR A 92 11.45 6.17 -2.45
CA TYR A 92 12.76 6.59 -1.95
C TYR A 92 13.44 5.40 -1.27
N LEU A 93 14.67 5.13 -1.71
CA LEU A 93 15.54 4.14 -1.09
C LEU A 93 16.75 4.85 -0.47
N PHE A 94 17.11 4.45 0.74
CA PHE A 94 18.27 4.99 1.44
C PHE A 94 19.57 4.58 0.75
N SER A 95 20.60 5.41 0.78
CA SER A 95 21.93 5.16 0.18
C SER A 95 22.71 4.08 0.93
N THR A 96 22.10 2.89 1.07
CA THR A 96 22.65 1.70 1.73
C THR A 96 22.31 0.47 0.89
N SER A 97 22.61 -0.75 1.34
CA SER A 97 22.29 -1.97 0.58
C SER A 97 20.78 -2.22 0.46
N VAL A 98 20.37 -3.08 -0.47
CA VAL A 98 18.98 -3.58 -0.60
C VAL A 98 18.53 -4.22 0.71
N ALA A 99 19.32 -5.10 1.30
CA ALA A 99 18.98 -5.75 2.57
C ALA A 99 18.77 -4.75 3.70
N ALA A 100 19.64 -3.74 3.82
CA ALA A 100 19.50 -2.70 4.84
C ALA A 100 18.25 -1.81 4.61
N ASN A 101 17.89 -1.53 3.36
CA ASN A 101 16.63 -0.85 3.03
C ASN A 101 15.42 -1.65 3.49
N ILE A 102 15.40 -2.97 3.28
CA ILE A 102 14.31 -3.85 3.71
C ILE A 102 14.26 -3.92 5.23
N ALA A 103 15.40 -4.05 5.90
CA ALA A 103 15.51 -4.13 7.36
C ALA A 103 15.07 -2.85 8.10
N TYR A 104 15.08 -1.70 7.44
CA TYR A 104 14.89 -0.38 8.08
C TYR A 104 13.65 -0.30 8.96
N GLY A 105 12.50 -0.73 8.44
CA GLY A 105 11.24 -0.67 9.19
C GLY A 105 11.19 -1.59 10.40
N LEU A 106 11.91 -2.73 10.36
CA LEU A 106 12.03 -3.65 11.49
C LEU A 106 12.83 -3.01 12.64
N ALA A 107 13.90 -2.29 12.32
CA ALA A 107 14.68 -1.57 13.33
C ALA A 107 13.84 -0.52 14.07
N GLN A 108 12.94 0.19 13.37
CA GLN A 108 12.02 1.15 13.98
C GLN A 108 10.98 0.48 14.91
N ARG A 109 10.76 -0.82 14.75
CA ARG A 109 9.90 -1.65 15.62
C ARG A 109 10.69 -2.39 16.70
N ALA A 110 11.98 -2.08 16.88
CA ALA A 110 12.92 -2.75 17.80
C ALA A 110 13.08 -4.26 17.51
N ILE A 111 12.82 -4.69 16.28
CA ILE A 111 13.05 -6.08 15.83
C ILE A 111 14.50 -6.17 15.32
N THR A 112 15.33 -6.94 16.01
CA THR A 112 16.78 -7.07 15.76
C THR A 112 17.23 -8.52 15.76
N GLY A 113 18.52 -8.76 15.53
CA GLY A 113 19.14 -10.09 15.58
C GLY A 113 18.59 -11.06 14.52
N THR A 114 18.56 -12.33 14.86
CA THR A 114 18.20 -13.43 13.95
C THR A 114 16.77 -13.32 13.42
N VAL A 115 15.82 -12.78 14.21
CA VAL A 115 14.44 -12.57 13.80
C VAL A 115 14.37 -11.56 12.65
N ARG A 116 15.09 -10.43 12.77
CA ARG A 116 15.19 -9.43 11.70
C ARG A 116 15.82 -10.05 10.45
N ASP A 117 16.92 -10.76 10.63
CA ASP A 117 17.71 -11.29 9.50
C ASP A 117 16.90 -12.35 8.72
N ALA A 118 16.19 -13.22 9.42
CA ALA A 118 15.28 -14.20 8.82
C ALA A 118 14.14 -13.51 8.02
N ALA A 119 13.49 -12.48 8.61
CA ALA A 119 12.44 -11.74 7.95
C ALA A 119 12.93 -11.00 6.69
N VAL A 120 14.15 -10.47 6.72
CA VAL A 120 14.76 -9.81 5.55
C VAL A 120 15.04 -10.83 4.44
N VAL A 121 15.58 -12.01 4.77
CA VAL A 121 15.82 -13.09 3.79
C VAL A 121 14.51 -13.52 3.15
N GLU A 122 13.47 -13.80 3.94
CA GLU A 122 12.14 -14.16 3.46
C GLU A 122 11.58 -13.12 2.49
N ALA A 123 11.64 -11.83 2.86
CA ALA A 123 11.15 -10.76 2.02
C ALA A 123 11.96 -10.57 0.73
N MET A 124 13.27 -10.81 0.77
CA MET A 124 14.12 -10.78 -0.42
C MET A 124 13.80 -11.92 -1.38
N GLN A 125 13.62 -13.14 -0.87
CA GLN A 125 13.20 -14.30 -1.66
C GLN A 125 11.84 -14.06 -2.31
N TRP A 126 10.86 -13.60 -1.51
CA TRP A 126 9.52 -13.24 -2.01
C TRP A 126 9.58 -12.24 -3.16
N ALA A 127 10.46 -11.22 -3.07
CA ALA A 127 10.58 -10.18 -4.10
C ALA A 127 11.53 -10.54 -5.25
N GLY A 128 12.21 -11.69 -5.21
CA GLY A 128 13.23 -12.11 -6.19
C GLY A 128 14.43 -11.15 -6.21
N LEU A 129 14.95 -10.80 -5.03
CA LEU A 129 16.03 -9.83 -4.84
C LEU A 129 17.33 -10.45 -4.28
N ASP A 130 17.42 -11.78 -4.15
CA ASP A 130 18.52 -12.47 -3.48
C ASP A 130 19.89 -12.06 -4.03
N ALA A 131 20.03 -12.01 -5.35
CA ALA A 131 21.28 -11.61 -6.04
C ALA A 131 21.63 -10.12 -5.85
N LEU A 132 20.71 -9.32 -5.29
CA LEU A 132 20.86 -7.86 -5.17
C LEU A 132 21.10 -7.42 -3.71
N LYS A 133 21.30 -8.36 -2.78
CA LYS A 133 21.40 -8.13 -1.34
C LYS A 133 22.27 -6.93 -0.97
N ASP A 134 23.47 -6.86 -1.51
CA ASP A 134 24.48 -5.86 -1.18
C ASP A 134 24.57 -4.71 -2.20
N VAL A 135 23.67 -4.70 -3.19
CA VAL A 135 23.66 -3.68 -4.25
C VAL A 135 23.12 -2.35 -3.73
N ALA A 136 23.77 -1.25 -4.12
CA ALA A 136 23.30 0.09 -3.79
C ALA A 136 22.12 0.49 -4.68
N PRO A 137 21.09 1.20 -4.16
CA PRO A 137 19.86 1.52 -4.88
C PRO A 137 20.03 2.28 -6.19
N LYS A 138 21.07 3.11 -6.31
CA LYS A 138 21.38 3.84 -7.55
C LYS A 138 21.67 2.95 -8.74
N ARG A 139 22.05 1.68 -8.50
CA ARG A 139 22.35 0.68 -9.55
C ARG A 139 21.15 -0.18 -9.92
N LEU A 140 20.03 -0.01 -9.22
CA LEU A 140 18.79 -0.77 -9.46
C LEU A 140 17.98 -0.15 -10.59
N SER A 141 17.36 -1.00 -11.40
CA SER A 141 16.29 -0.63 -12.34
C SER A 141 15.04 -0.12 -11.60
N GLY A 142 14.12 0.52 -12.34
CA GLY A 142 12.85 0.97 -11.76
C GLY A 142 12.03 -0.16 -11.14
N GLY A 143 11.95 -1.31 -11.82
CA GLY A 143 11.23 -2.49 -11.32
C GLY A 143 11.89 -3.10 -10.08
N GLU A 144 13.21 -3.15 -10.02
CA GLU A 144 13.93 -3.61 -8.82
C GLU A 144 13.70 -2.67 -7.63
N LYS A 145 13.74 -1.35 -7.82
CA LYS A 145 13.43 -0.36 -6.78
C LYS A 145 12.01 -0.56 -6.24
N GLN A 146 11.05 -0.82 -7.13
CA GLN A 146 9.66 -1.07 -6.74
C GLN A 146 9.54 -2.37 -5.92
N ARG A 147 10.20 -3.45 -6.34
CA ARG A 147 10.24 -4.70 -5.56
C ARG A 147 10.91 -4.53 -4.19
N VAL A 148 11.99 -3.74 -4.10
CA VAL A 148 12.59 -3.40 -2.80
C VAL A 148 11.61 -2.65 -1.90
N ALA A 149 10.85 -1.70 -2.43
CA ALA A 149 9.83 -0.96 -1.66
C ALA A 149 8.70 -1.88 -1.17
N LEU A 150 8.24 -2.81 -2.01
CA LEU A 150 7.23 -3.80 -1.61
C LEU A 150 7.78 -4.75 -0.53
N ALA A 151 9.01 -5.26 -0.69
CA ALA A 151 9.66 -6.10 0.32
C ALA A 151 9.86 -5.38 1.64
N ARG A 152 10.24 -4.08 1.61
CA ARG A 152 10.35 -3.22 2.79
C ARG A 152 9.02 -3.02 3.50
N ALA A 153 7.92 -2.99 2.75
CA ALA A 153 6.57 -2.94 3.33
C ALA A 153 6.12 -4.30 3.87
N LEU A 154 6.45 -5.39 3.16
CA LEU A 154 6.09 -6.77 3.53
C LEU A 154 6.63 -7.18 4.89
N VAL A 155 7.90 -6.89 5.19
CA VAL A 155 8.55 -7.30 6.45
C VAL A 155 7.86 -6.74 7.68
N LEU A 156 7.10 -5.65 7.55
CA LEU A 156 6.34 -5.04 8.64
C LEU A 156 5.10 -5.83 9.01
N LYS A 157 4.69 -6.82 8.21
CA LYS A 157 3.52 -7.67 8.43
C LYS A 157 2.23 -6.87 8.74
N ALA A 158 2.13 -5.66 8.17
CA ALA A 158 0.95 -4.83 8.34
C ALA A 158 -0.27 -5.46 7.64
N PRO A 159 -1.45 -5.49 8.26
CA PRO A 159 -2.66 -6.04 7.66
C PRO A 159 -3.15 -5.25 6.45
N VAL A 160 -2.86 -3.95 6.37
CA VAL A 160 -3.26 -3.07 5.26
C VAL A 160 -2.04 -2.55 4.52
N MET A 161 -2.02 -2.74 3.20
CA MET A 161 -1.04 -2.16 2.30
C MET A 161 -1.73 -1.23 1.30
N LEU A 162 -1.35 0.04 1.34
CA LEU A 162 -1.79 1.08 0.43
C LEU A 162 -0.67 1.32 -0.58
N ILE A 163 -0.92 1.06 -1.86
CA ILE A 163 0.12 1.04 -2.89
C ILE A 163 -0.28 2.00 -4.01
N ASP A 164 0.58 2.96 -4.27
CA ASP A 164 0.33 4.01 -5.28
C ASP A 164 1.08 3.66 -6.56
N GLU A 165 0.34 3.45 -7.67
CA GLU A 165 0.84 3.21 -9.02
C GLU A 165 2.02 2.22 -9.11
N PRO A 166 1.91 0.98 -8.61
CA PRO A 166 3.05 0.07 -8.48
C PRO A 166 3.65 -0.40 -9.82
N THR A 167 2.92 -0.26 -10.92
CA THR A 167 3.34 -0.69 -12.26
C THR A 167 3.67 0.46 -13.21
N ALA A 168 3.57 1.71 -12.76
CA ALA A 168 3.84 2.87 -13.59
C ALA A 168 5.29 2.92 -14.07
N ASN A 169 5.49 3.23 -15.34
CA ASN A 169 6.81 3.37 -15.95
C ASN A 169 7.71 2.12 -15.90
N LEU A 170 7.12 0.93 -15.70
CA LEU A 170 7.85 -0.33 -15.69
C LEU A 170 7.73 -1.05 -17.04
N ASP A 171 8.78 -1.80 -17.39
CA ASP A 171 8.76 -2.74 -18.51
C ASP A 171 7.80 -3.92 -18.22
N THR A 172 7.45 -4.65 -19.29
CA THR A 172 6.48 -5.76 -19.23
C THR A 172 6.88 -6.84 -18.22
N LYS A 173 8.17 -7.20 -18.16
CA LYS A 173 8.67 -8.23 -17.24
C LYS A 173 8.47 -7.80 -15.78
N SER A 174 8.87 -6.57 -15.46
CA SER A 174 8.69 -6.00 -14.12
C SER A 174 7.21 -5.90 -13.71
N ARG A 175 6.33 -5.50 -14.65
CA ARG A 175 4.87 -5.48 -14.40
C ARG A 175 4.32 -6.84 -14.03
N ILE A 176 4.70 -7.90 -14.75
CA ILE A 176 4.27 -9.27 -14.47
C ILE A 176 4.74 -9.69 -13.06
N GLN A 177 6.00 -9.42 -12.73
CA GLN A 177 6.54 -9.73 -11.40
C GLN A 177 5.80 -9.00 -10.27
N ILE A 178 5.53 -7.70 -10.43
CA ILE A 178 4.78 -6.93 -9.43
C ILE A 178 3.36 -7.49 -9.27
N LYS A 179 2.66 -7.79 -10.38
CA LYS A 179 1.31 -8.38 -10.31
C LYS A 179 1.32 -9.70 -9.53
N ALA A 180 2.29 -10.58 -9.77
CA ALA A 180 2.43 -11.83 -9.03
C ALA A 180 2.65 -11.59 -7.52
N LEU A 181 3.50 -10.62 -7.15
CA LEU A 181 3.70 -10.25 -5.74
C LEU A 181 2.43 -9.72 -5.08
N LEU A 182 1.62 -8.92 -5.78
CA LEU A 182 0.34 -8.42 -5.26
C LEU A 182 -0.65 -9.56 -4.99
N GLU A 183 -0.70 -10.56 -5.86
CA GLU A 183 -1.54 -11.75 -5.66
C GLU A 183 -1.12 -12.56 -4.43
N THR A 184 0.19 -12.68 -4.14
CA THR A 184 0.63 -13.37 -2.90
C THR A 184 0.19 -12.61 -1.65
N LEU A 185 0.25 -11.28 -1.65
CA LEU A 185 -0.23 -10.45 -0.53
C LEU A 185 -1.74 -10.66 -0.28
N ARG A 186 -2.54 -10.74 -1.34
CA ARG A 186 -3.95 -11.07 -1.26
C ARG A 186 -4.18 -12.45 -0.64
N ALA A 187 -3.44 -13.46 -1.11
CA ALA A 187 -3.55 -14.83 -0.62
C ALA A 187 -3.17 -14.97 0.87
N GLU A 188 -2.31 -14.08 1.39
CA GLU A 188 -2.00 -13.99 2.82
C GLU A 188 -3.14 -13.38 3.67
N GLY A 189 -4.27 -13.02 3.07
CA GLY A 189 -5.40 -12.43 3.78
C GLY A 189 -5.25 -10.95 4.12
N ARG A 190 -4.32 -10.23 3.48
CA ARG A 190 -4.13 -8.79 3.68
C ARG A 190 -5.17 -7.98 2.94
N ILE A 191 -5.43 -6.76 3.40
CA ILE A 191 -6.15 -5.74 2.65
C ILE A 191 -5.13 -5.01 1.78
N VAL A 192 -5.25 -5.13 0.46
CA VAL A 192 -4.35 -4.48 -0.49
C VAL A 192 -5.15 -3.48 -1.31
N ILE A 193 -4.88 -2.17 -1.12
CA ILE A 193 -5.56 -1.10 -1.85
C ILE A 193 -4.54 -0.45 -2.79
N ILE A 194 -4.82 -0.48 -4.08
CA ILE A 194 -3.90 -0.04 -5.13
C ILE A 194 -4.55 1.12 -5.89
N ALA A 195 -3.98 2.30 -5.80
CA ALA A 195 -4.31 3.37 -6.73
C ALA A 195 -3.63 3.10 -8.07
N THR A 196 -4.40 3.08 -9.14
CA THR A 196 -3.84 2.84 -10.47
C THR A 196 -4.70 3.45 -11.58
N HIS A 197 -4.04 3.80 -12.69
CA HIS A 197 -4.68 4.13 -13.96
C HIS A 197 -4.39 3.06 -15.04
N ASP A 198 -3.65 1.99 -14.69
CA ASP A 198 -3.32 0.89 -15.61
C ASP A 198 -4.56 -0.02 -15.81
N PRO A 199 -5.18 -0.05 -17.03
CA PRO A 199 -6.34 -0.87 -17.29
C PRO A 199 -6.04 -2.38 -17.18
N GLU A 200 -4.77 -2.79 -17.34
CA GLU A 200 -4.39 -4.19 -17.15
C GLU A 200 -4.46 -4.65 -15.70
N MET A 201 -4.36 -3.73 -14.75
CA MET A 201 -4.58 -4.05 -13.33
C MET A 201 -6.04 -4.43 -13.06
N THR A 202 -7.00 -3.78 -13.75
CA THR A 202 -8.44 -4.07 -13.55
C THR A 202 -8.86 -5.45 -14.04
N LYS A 203 -8.02 -6.11 -14.83
CA LYS A 203 -8.23 -7.48 -15.34
C LYS A 203 -7.73 -8.56 -14.36
N LEU A 204 -7.12 -8.19 -13.23
CA LEU A 204 -6.64 -9.16 -12.25
C LEU A 204 -7.84 -9.97 -11.69
N PRO A 205 -7.75 -11.31 -11.67
CA PRO A 205 -8.84 -12.15 -11.19
C PRO A 205 -9.17 -11.84 -9.72
N GLY A 206 -10.45 -11.72 -9.40
CA GLY A 206 -10.90 -11.49 -8.03
C GLY A 206 -10.63 -10.09 -7.48
N ALA A 207 -10.14 -9.15 -8.30
CA ALA A 207 -9.99 -7.77 -7.88
C ALA A 207 -11.35 -7.06 -7.78
N THR A 208 -11.52 -6.27 -6.73
CA THR A 208 -12.64 -5.37 -6.54
C THR A 208 -12.26 -3.98 -7.02
N VAL A 209 -12.98 -3.44 -7.98
CA VAL A 209 -12.70 -2.13 -8.58
C VAL A 209 -13.54 -1.04 -7.93
N TRP A 210 -12.89 0.02 -7.50
CA TRP A 210 -13.49 1.23 -6.92
C TRP A 210 -13.18 2.41 -7.82
N ASN A 211 -14.19 3.14 -8.25
CA ASN A 211 -14.02 4.34 -9.05
C ASN A 211 -14.03 5.58 -8.15
N LEU A 212 -12.97 6.39 -8.20
CA LEU A 212 -12.93 7.71 -7.58
C LEU A 212 -13.21 8.77 -8.65
N ALA A 213 -14.41 9.31 -8.64
CA ALA A 213 -14.85 10.36 -9.55
C ALA A 213 -15.65 11.42 -8.79
N HIS A 214 -15.47 12.68 -9.16
CA HIS A 214 -16.16 13.83 -8.53
C HIS A 214 -16.08 13.85 -7.00
N GLY A 215 -14.96 13.37 -6.45
CA GLY A 215 -14.71 13.29 -5.02
C GLY A 215 -15.29 12.06 -4.31
N HIS A 216 -16.08 11.22 -4.99
CA HIS A 216 -16.73 10.05 -4.41
C HIS A 216 -16.07 8.76 -4.84
N VAL A 217 -15.95 7.81 -3.89
CA VAL A 217 -15.52 6.44 -4.14
C VAL A 217 -16.76 5.55 -4.23
N ALA A 218 -16.92 4.87 -5.35
CA ALA A 218 -18.02 3.93 -5.55
C ALA A 218 -17.47 2.60 -6.09
N ARG A 219 -18.06 1.48 -5.65
CA ARG A 219 -17.73 0.17 -6.20
C ARG A 219 -18.23 0.10 -7.64
N ARG A 220 -17.36 -0.34 -8.55
CA ARG A 220 -17.76 -0.60 -9.94
C ARG A 220 -18.49 -1.94 -9.98
N GLU A 221 -19.72 -1.94 -10.42
CA GLU A 221 -20.46 -3.16 -10.73
C GLU A 221 -19.78 -3.87 -11.92
N LYS A 222 -19.81 -5.21 -11.90
CA LYS A 222 -19.21 -6.05 -12.95
C LYS A 222 -20.08 -6.06 -14.21
#